data_a32eff985ca462221352c55045b527ff
#
_entry.id   a32eff985ca462221352c55045b527ff
#
_cell.length_a   1.000
_cell.length_b   1.000
_cell.length_c   1.000
_cell.angle_alpha   90.00
_cell.angle_beta   90.00
_cell.angle_gamma   90.00
#
_symmetry.space_group_name_H-M   'P 1'
#
loop_
_entity.id
_entity.type
_entity.pdbx_description
1 polymer ?
#
loop_
_entity_poly.entity_id
_entity_poly.type
_entity_poly.pdbx_seq_one_letter_code
_entity_poly.pdbx_strand_id
1 'polypeptide(L)'
;MRRPRPDDAFEAAFDRLFPRAEHLARRILGDEAAAEDVAAETMARLCLHWPRMHEAAYLDGWVLRIAANLAIDATRRKPLRIPAPAARPEDDAVALRHALVAALRHLSRRQREVIALHYLSDLSEADVAAALGISAGSVKTHTSRGLAALRQRLGDTEEVPLALRT
;
A
#
# COMPACT_ATOMS: atom_id res chain seq x y z
N MET A 1 12.59 -4.71 35.52
CA MET A 1 12.22 -4.30 34.16
C MET A 1 10.70 -4.19 34.11
N ARG A 2 10.16 -2.96 34.02
CA ARG A 2 8.71 -2.69 34.09
C ARG A 2 8.09 -3.09 32.75
N ARG A 3 7.07 -3.96 32.74
CA ARG A 3 6.30 -4.25 31.51
C ARG A 3 5.69 -2.93 31.02
N PRO A 4 5.83 -2.57 29.72
CA PRO A 4 5.17 -1.39 29.19
C PRO A 4 3.66 -1.49 29.41
N ARG A 5 3.03 -0.37 29.71
CA ARG A 5 1.57 -0.31 29.78
C ARG A 5 1.00 -0.58 28.39
N PRO A 6 -0.22 -1.12 28.25
CA PRO A 6 -0.86 -1.31 26.95
C PRO A 6 -0.87 -0.02 26.12
N ASP A 7 -1.01 1.12 26.76
CA ASP A 7 -1.00 2.45 26.13
C ASP A 7 0.39 2.80 25.56
N ASP A 8 1.48 2.56 26.32
CA ASP A 8 2.86 2.82 25.87
C ASP A 8 3.22 1.98 24.62
N ALA A 9 2.71 0.75 24.56
CA ALA A 9 2.96 -0.15 23.43
C ALA A 9 2.19 0.26 22.18
N PHE A 10 0.96 0.78 22.35
CA PHE A 10 0.18 1.33 21.24
C PHE A 10 0.80 2.61 20.71
N GLU A 11 1.21 3.53 21.58
CA GLU A 11 1.88 4.77 21.20
C GLU A 11 3.15 4.48 20.38
N ALA A 12 3.99 3.56 20.84
CA ALA A 12 5.19 3.17 20.09
C ALA A 12 4.87 2.54 18.73
N ALA A 13 3.79 1.78 18.62
CA ALA A 13 3.33 1.23 17.36
C ALA A 13 2.75 2.32 16.44
N PHE A 14 2.01 3.27 17.01
CA PHE A 14 1.44 4.42 16.28
C PHE A 14 2.56 5.27 15.67
N ASP A 15 3.53 5.71 16.48
CA ASP A 15 4.65 6.55 16.03
C ASP A 15 5.45 5.90 14.89
N ARG A 16 5.57 4.58 14.91
CA ARG A 16 6.30 3.81 13.90
C ARG A 16 5.47 3.56 12.65
N LEU A 17 4.17 3.29 12.78
CA LEU A 17 3.34 2.79 11.68
C LEU A 17 2.55 3.89 10.97
N PHE A 18 2.20 4.97 11.66
CA PHE A 18 1.49 6.10 11.06
C PHE A 18 2.25 6.70 9.87
N PRO A 19 3.55 7.06 10.01
CA PRO A 19 4.31 7.63 8.89
C PRO A 19 4.44 6.66 7.71
N ARG A 20 4.53 5.34 7.98
CA ARG A 20 4.60 4.31 6.93
C ARG A 20 3.28 4.16 6.18
N ALA A 21 2.17 4.18 6.90
CA ALA A 21 0.82 4.11 6.31
C ALA A 21 0.54 5.37 5.46
N GLU A 22 0.88 6.55 5.97
CA GLU A 22 0.76 7.82 5.27
C GLU A 22 1.63 7.86 4.01
N HIS A 23 2.91 7.48 4.12
CA HIS A 23 3.81 7.44 2.97
C HIS A 23 3.28 6.53 1.87
N LEU A 24 2.81 5.31 2.21
CA LEU A 24 2.20 4.39 1.28
C LEU A 24 0.95 4.99 0.62
N ALA A 25 0.07 5.61 1.42
CA ALA A 25 -1.14 6.24 0.92
C ALA A 25 -0.81 7.41 -0.01
N ARG A 26 0.19 8.23 0.31
CA ARG A 26 0.65 9.34 -0.52
C ARG A 26 1.21 8.89 -1.87
N ARG A 27 1.95 7.78 -1.91
CA ARG A 27 2.41 7.17 -3.17
C ARG A 27 1.24 6.76 -4.09
N ILE A 28 0.14 6.31 -3.50
CA ILE A 28 -1.06 5.89 -4.26
C ILE A 28 -1.93 7.10 -4.65
N LEU A 29 -2.18 8.01 -3.71
CA LEU A 29 -3.13 9.11 -3.87
C LEU A 29 -2.52 10.35 -4.51
N GLY A 30 -1.25 10.64 -4.22
CA GLY A 30 -0.57 11.87 -4.63
C GLY A 30 -1.12 13.14 -3.98
N ASP A 31 -1.88 13.00 -2.91
CA ASP A 31 -2.54 14.07 -2.16
C ASP A 31 -2.22 13.84 -0.68
N GLU A 32 -1.56 14.82 -0.05
CA GLU A 32 -1.05 14.70 1.31
C GLU A 32 -2.19 14.62 2.34
N ALA A 33 -3.19 15.47 2.21
CA ALA A 33 -4.33 15.48 3.12
C ALA A 33 -5.13 14.18 3.05
N ALA A 34 -5.36 13.65 1.83
CA ALA A 34 -6.03 12.37 1.65
C ALA A 34 -5.18 11.20 2.18
N ALA A 35 -3.84 11.29 2.11
CA ALA A 35 -2.95 10.28 2.66
C ALA A 35 -2.97 10.27 4.19
N GLU A 36 -2.99 11.44 4.81
CA GLU A 36 -3.14 11.59 6.27
C GLU A 36 -4.47 11.00 6.75
N ASP A 37 -5.58 11.30 6.05
CA ASP A 37 -6.90 10.72 6.36
C ASP A 37 -6.87 9.19 6.31
N VAL A 38 -6.22 8.61 5.30
CA VAL A 38 -6.06 7.15 5.19
C VAL A 38 -5.21 6.59 6.32
N ALA A 39 -4.12 7.27 6.69
CA ALA A 39 -3.28 6.86 7.80
C ALA A 39 -4.05 6.91 9.12
N ALA A 40 -4.79 7.99 9.37
CA ALA A 40 -5.61 8.13 10.57
C ALA A 40 -6.69 7.04 10.67
N GLU A 41 -7.41 6.77 9.59
CA GLU A 41 -8.40 5.68 9.54
C GLU A 41 -7.73 4.29 9.75
N THR A 42 -6.52 4.11 9.21
CA THR A 42 -5.75 2.87 9.42
C THR A 42 -5.39 2.69 10.89
N MET A 43 -4.94 3.75 11.57
CA MET A 43 -4.62 3.70 13.01
C MET A 43 -5.87 3.52 13.86
N ALA A 44 -6.99 4.11 13.50
CA ALA A 44 -8.27 3.86 14.18
C ALA A 44 -8.66 2.38 14.12
N ARG A 45 -8.49 1.75 12.96
CA ARG A 45 -8.71 0.30 12.82
C ARG A 45 -7.71 -0.53 13.62
N LEU A 46 -6.44 -0.12 13.67
CA LEU A 46 -5.44 -0.76 14.51
C LEU A 46 -5.86 -0.68 15.98
N CYS A 47 -6.29 0.48 16.47
CA CYS A 47 -6.76 0.67 17.83
C CYS A 47 -7.89 -0.32 18.21
N LEU A 48 -8.89 -0.46 17.34
CA LEU A 48 -9.99 -1.40 17.53
C LEU A 48 -9.53 -2.88 17.58
N HIS A 49 -8.46 -3.22 16.88
CA HIS A 49 -7.93 -4.59 16.82
C HIS A 49 -6.72 -4.80 17.74
N TRP A 50 -6.26 -3.75 18.44
CA TRP A 50 -5.05 -3.76 19.25
C TRP A 50 -4.95 -4.94 20.22
N PRO A 51 -6.00 -5.30 21.00
CA PRO A 51 -5.91 -6.42 21.94
C PRO A 51 -5.53 -7.76 21.29
N ARG A 52 -5.74 -7.91 19.98
CA ARG A 52 -5.46 -9.16 19.23
C ARG A 52 -4.19 -9.04 18.38
N MET A 53 -3.75 -7.81 18.10
CA MET A 53 -2.72 -7.55 17.09
C MET A 53 -1.38 -7.15 17.66
N HIS A 54 -1.32 -6.65 18.90
CA HIS A 54 -0.13 -6.02 19.48
C HIS A 54 1.10 -6.93 19.57
N GLU A 55 0.90 -8.25 19.65
CA GLU A 55 1.99 -9.24 19.68
C GLU A 55 2.16 -9.98 18.34
N ALA A 56 1.38 -9.63 17.32
CA ALA A 56 1.44 -10.32 16.05
C ALA A 56 2.72 -9.94 15.27
N ALA A 57 3.52 -10.93 14.92
CA ALA A 57 4.74 -10.73 14.15
C ALA A 57 4.47 -10.10 12.75
N TYR A 58 3.23 -10.21 12.26
CA TYR A 58 2.79 -9.63 10.98
C TYR A 58 2.05 -8.29 11.12
N LEU A 59 2.14 -7.63 12.29
CA LEU A 59 1.44 -6.38 12.58
C LEU A 59 1.69 -5.31 11.51
N ASP A 60 2.95 -5.08 11.16
CA ASP A 60 3.33 -4.06 10.17
C ASP A 60 2.68 -4.33 8.81
N GLY A 61 2.78 -5.55 8.33
CA GLY A 61 2.16 -5.94 7.07
C GLY A 61 0.63 -5.86 7.10
N TRP A 62 0.01 -6.17 8.23
CA TRP A 62 -1.44 -6.04 8.41
C TRP A 62 -1.87 -4.58 8.32
N VAL A 63 -1.17 -3.65 8.99
CA VAL A 63 -1.43 -2.22 8.94
C VAL A 63 -1.26 -1.67 7.52
N LEU A 64 -0.14 -1.98 6.87
CA LEU A 64 0.13 -1.51 5.51
C LEU A 64 -0.86 -2.07 4.49
N ARG A 65 -1.35 -3.30 4.67
CA ARG A 65 -2.45 -3.85 3.86
C ARG A 65 -3.73 -3.04 3.98
N ILE A 66 -4.09 -2.60 5.20
CA ILE A 66 -5.26 -1.76 5.40
C ILE A 66 -5.07 -0.41 4.70
N ALA A 67 -3.93 0.24 4.92
CA ALA A 67 -3.62 1.52 4.29
C ALA A 67 -3.67 1.43 2.75
N ALA A 68 -3.05 0.40 2.15
CA ALA A 68 -3.08 0.17 0.71
C ALA A 68 -4.52 0.02 0.17
N ASN A 69 -5.33 -0.80 0.82
CA ASN A 69 -6.72 -1.02 0.40
C ASN A 69 -7.54 0.27 0.52
N LEU A 70 -7.43 0.99 1.64
CA LEU A 70 -8.12 2.27 1.84
C LEU A 70 -7.71 3.30 0.80
N ALA A 71 -6.41 3.45 0.53
CA ALA A 71 -5.91 4.38 -0.47
C ALA A 71 -6.45 4.05 -1.88
N ILE A 72 -6.39 2.79 -2.29
CA ILE A 72 -6.89 2.35 -3.60
C ILE A 72 -8.43 2.53 -3.69
N ASP A 73 -9.16 2.27 -2.62
CA ASP A 73 -10.61 2.48 -2.60
C ASP A 73 -10.99 3.97 -2.59
N ALA A 74 -10.18 4.83 -1.97
CA ALA A 74 -10.37 6.28 -2.02
C ALA A 74 -10.28 6.82 -3.45
N THR A 75 -9.40 6.26 -4.30
CA THR A 75 -9.30 6.65 -5.73
C THR A 75 -10.55 6.31 -6.54
N ARG A 76 -11.42 5.43 -6.04
CA ARG A 76 -12.70 5.13 -6.70
C ARG A 76 -13.76 6.22 -6.45
N ARG A 77 -13.69 6.85 -5.27
CA ARG A 77 -14.68 7.85 -4.84
C ARG A 77 -14.37 9.23 -5.40
N LYS A 78 -13.09 9.55 -5.57
CA LYS A 78 -12.62 10.81 -6.17
C LYS A 78 -11.92 10.47 -7.48
N PRO A 79 -12.55 10.69 -8.66
CA PRO A 79 -11.87 10.44 -9.92
C PRO A 79 -10.54 11.19 -9.93
N LEU A 80 -9.45 10.47 -10.17
CA LEU A 80 -8.15 11.08 -10.38
C LEU A 80 -8.32 12.09 -11.53
N ARG A 81 -8.05 13.38 -11.24
CA ARG A 81 -8.02 14.40 -12.30
C ARG A 81 -6.91 13.97 -13.25
N ILE A 82 -7.32 13.53 -14.44
CA ILE A 82 -6.37 13.31 -15.54
C ILE A 82 -5.87 14.71 -15.90
N PRO A 83 -4.58 15.03 -15.69
CA PRO A 83 -4.03 16.28 -16.18
C PRO A 83 -4.24 16.35 -17.69
N ALA A 84 -4.46 17.57 -18.21
CA ALA A 84 -4.37 17.82 -19.65
C ALA A 84 -2.97 17.38 -20.15
N PRO A 85 -2.81 17.09 -21.49
CA PRO A 85 -1.54 16.62 -22.01
C PRO A 85 -0.37 17.47 -21.49
N ALA A 86 0.62 16.79 -20.96
CA ALA A 86 1.67 17.35 -20.12
C ALA A 86 2.53 18.39 -20.85
N ALA A 87 2.79 19.49 -20.16
CA ALA A 87 3.77 20.49 -20.57
C ALA A 87 5.05 20.44 -19.68
N ARG A 88 5.09 19.56 -18.65
CA ARG A 88 6.20 19.49 -17.69
C ARG A 88 6.48 18.05 -17.24
N PRO A 89 7.75 17.71 -16.88
CA PRO A 89 8.10 16.36 -16.37
C PRO A 89 7.31 15.93 -15.12
N GLU A 90 6.89 16.89 -14.31
CA GLU A 90 6.05 16.66 -13.13
C GLU A 90 4.67 16.11 -13.50
N ASP A 91 4.14 16.54 -14.65
CA ASP A 91 2.86 16.06 -15.18
C ASP A 91 2.96 14.61 -15.66
N ASP A 92 4.12 14.19 -16.17
CA ASP A 92 4.36 12.81 -16.60
C ASP A 92 4.36 11.86 -15.40
N ALA A 93 5.00 12.24 -14.28
CA ALA A 93 4.99 11.44 -13.05
C ALA A 93 3.57 11.31 -12.46
N VAL A 94 2.78 12.38 -12.52
CA VAL A 94 1.36 12.35 -12.10
C VAL A 94 0.55 11.44 -13.00
N ALA A 95 0.72 11.54 -14.33
CA ALA A 95 0.03 10.71 -15.30
C ALA A 95 0.39 9.22 -15.12
N LEU A 96 1.67 8.91 -14.92
CA LEU A 96 2.16 7.55 -14.67
C LEU A 96 1.55 6.96 -13.38
N ARG A 97 1.53 7.74 -12.29
CA ARG A 97 0.88 7.32 -11.03
C ARG A 97 -0.59 7.03 -11.26
N HIS A 98 -1.33 7.87 -11.96
CA HIS A 98 -2.74 7.66 -12.27
C HIS A 98 -2.96 6.39 -13.09
N ALA A 99 -2.14 6.15 -14.10
CA ALA A 99 -2.20 4.95 -14.92
C ALA A 99 -1.92 3.69 -14.07
N LEU A 100 -0.90 3.74 -13.20
CA LEU A 100 -0.56 2.66 -12.29
C LEU A 100 -1.69 2.34 -11.33
N VAL A 101 -2.27 3.35 -10.68
CA VAL A 101 -3.40 3.16 -9.74
C VAL A 101 -4.62 2.60 -10.47
N ALA A 102 -4.92 3.10 -11.67
CA ALA A 102 -5.99 2.55 -12.50
C ALA A 102 -5.73 1.06 -12.83
N ALA A 103 -4.50 0.71 -13.19
CA ALA A 103 -4.10 -0.67 -13.47
C ALA A 103 -4.19 -1.56 -12.22
N LEU A 104 -3.75 -1.08 -11.05
CA LEU A 104 -3.88 -1.80 -9.76
C LEU A 104 -5.34 -2.13 -9.42
N ARG A 105 -6.28 -1.25 -9.74
CA ARG A 105 -7.72 -1.47 -9.49
C ARG A 105 -8.29 -2.64 -10.29
N HIS A 106 -7.69 -2.99 -11.40
CA HIS A 106 -8.12 -4.12 -12.25
C HIS A 106 -7.51 -5.46 -11.82
N LEU A 107 -6.52 -5.45 -10.95
CA LEU A 107 -5.98 -6.68 -10.39
C LEU A 107 -7.00 -7.37 -9.47
N SER A 108 -6.90 -8.68 -9.36
CA SER A 108 -7.60 -9.41 -8.31
C SER A 108 -7.14 -8.88 -6.92
N ARG A 109 -7.99 -9.01 -5.92
CA ARG A 109 -7.65 -8.53 -4.57
C ARG A 109 -6.28 -9.04 -4.10
N ARG A 110 -5.99 -10.33 -4.27
CA ARG A 110 -4.72 -10.92 -3.82
C ARG A 110 -3.51 -10.42 -4.62
N GLN A 111 -3.62 -10.29 -5.93
CA GLN A 111 -2.56 -9.72 -6.75
C GLN A 111 -2.24 -8.28 -6.32
N ARG A 112 -3.28 -7.48 -6.13
CA ARG A 112 -3.17 -6.09 -5.69
C ARG A 112 -2.52 -5.95 -4.31
N GLU A 113 -2.98 -6.75 -3.32
CA GLU A 113 -2.41 -6.76 -1.97
C GLU A 113 -0.92 -7.13 -2.00
N VAL A 114 -0.55 -8.17 -2.74
CA VAL A 114 0.85 -8.60 -2.87
C VAL A 114 1.71 -7.51 -3.52
N ILE A 115 1.25 -6.94 -4.64
CA ILE A 115 1.99 -5.87 -5.33
C ILE A 115 2.15 -4.64 -4.43
N ALA A 116 1.09 -4.19 -3.76
CA ALA A 116 1.14 -3.04 -2.89
C ALA A 116 2.10 -3.25 -1.70
N LEU A 117 2.03 -4.39 -1.06
CA LEU A 117 2.89 -4.68 0.10
C LEU A 117 4.36 -4.87 -0.29
N HIS A 118 4.62 -5.57 -1.40
CA HIS A 118 5.99 -5.86 -1.81
C HIS A 118 6.68 -4.67 -2.47
N TYR A 119 6.02 -3.97 -3.40
CA TYR A 119 6.64 -2.91 -4.21
C TYR A 119 6.36 -1.49 -3.68
N LEU A 120 5.20 -1.22 -3.09
CA LEU A 120 4.88 0.12 -2.59
C LEU A 120 5.23 0.29 -1.11
N SER A 121 5.40 -0.79 -0.35
CA SER A 121 5.73 -0.77 1.09
C SER A 121 7.05 -1.44 1.42
N ASP A 122 7.80 -1.91 0.40
CA ASP A 122 9.12 -2.55 0.52
C ASP A 122 9.16 -3.73 1.52
N LEU A 123 8.05 -4.47 1.68
CA LEU A 123 8.03 -5.66 2.52
C LEU A 123 8.70 -6.84 1.81
N SER A 124 9.42 -7.65 2.57
CA SER A 124 9.97 -8.91 2.07
C SER A 124 8.85 -9.89 1.67
N GLU A 125 9.14 -10.84 0.80
CA GLU A 125 8.18 -11.91 0.45
C GLU A 125 7.69 -12.67 1.69
N ALA A 126 8.55 -12.86 2.69
CA ALA A 126 8.21 -13.53 3.94
C ALA A 126 7.21 -12.70 4.77
N ASP A 127 7.44 -11.37 4.86
CA ASP A 127 6.54 -10.47 5.58
C ASP A 127 5.18 -10.36 4.87
N VAL A 128 5.19 -10.31 3.53
CA VAL A 128 3.95 -10.32 2.72
C VAL A 128 3.19 -11.63 2.94
N ALA A 129 3.88 -12.78 2.94
CA ALA A 129 3.27 -14.08 3.19
C ALA A 129 2.61 -14.11 4.58
N ALA A 130 3.31 -13.66 5.62
CA ALA A 130 2.81 -13.58 6.98
C ALA A 130 1.61 -12.62 7.08
N ALA A 131 1.70 -11.40 6.51
CA ALA A 131 0.64 -10.40 6.54
C ALA A 131 -0.66 -10.84 5.84
N LEU A 132 -0.53 -11.68 4.81
CA LEU A 132 -1.67 -12.17 4.01
C LEU A 132 -2.15 -13.56 4.42
N GLY A 133 -1.42 -14.26 5.29
CA GLY A 133 -1.72 -15.63 5.71
C GLY A 133 -1.65 -16.62 4.55
N ILE A 134 -0.65 -16.48 3.66
CA ILE A 134 -0.44 -17.33 2.49
C ILE A 134 1.00 -17.86 2.44
N SER A 135 1.27 -18.88 1.63
CA SER A 135 2.63 -19.38 1.44
C SER A 135 3.51 -18.43 0.59
N ALA A 136 4.83 -18.47 0.77
CA ALA A 136 5.76 -17.73 -0.08
C ALA A 136 5.62 -18.11 -1.57
N GLY A 137 5.32 -19.37 -1.88
CA GLY A 137 5.03 -19.80 -3.26
C GLY A 137 3.78 -19.12 -3.83
N SER A 138 2.75 -18.91 -3.00
CA SER A 138 1.56 -18.14 -3.39
C SER A 138 1.89 -16.66 -3.61
N VAL A 139 2.76 -16.06 -2.78
CA VAL A 139 3.24 -14.69 -2.98
C VAL A 139 3.88 -14.56 -4.35
N LYS A 140 4.87 -15.42 -4.68
CA LYS A 140 5.55 -15.43 -5.99
C LYS A 140 4.57 -15.56 -7.15
N THR A 141 3.60 -16.46 -7.03
CA THR A 141 2.58 -16.68 -8.07
C THR A 141 1.71 -15.44 -8.27
N HIS A 142 1.23 -14.83 -7.17
CA HIS A 142 0.41 -13.62 -7.26
C HIS A 142 1.22 -12.42 -7.77
N THR A 143 2.50 -12.29 -7.37
CA THR A 143 3.42 -11.27 -7.88
C THR A 143 3.58 -11.40 -9.39
N SER A 144 3.96 -12.59 -9.88
CA SER A 144 4.18 -12.82 -11.31
C SER A 144 2.93 -12.51 -12.14
N ARG A 145 1.77 -13.03 -11.73
CA ARG A 145 0.50 -12.76 -12.41
C ARG A 145 0.07 -11.30 -12.34
N GLY A 146 0.28 -10.65 -11.19
CA GLY A 146 -0.02 -9.24 -10.99
C GLY A 146 0.83 -8.35 -11.88
N LEU A 147 2.15 -8.58 -11.93
CA LEU A 147 3.05 -7.82 -12.81
C LEU A 147 2.73 -8.05 -14.30
N ALA A 148 2.42 -9.28 -14.70
CA ALA A 148 2.00 -9.56 -16.07
C ALA A 148 0.72 -8.78 -16.46
N ALA A 149 -0.27 -8.75 -15.58
CA ALA A 149 -1.49 -7.98 -15.81
C ALA A 149 -1.25 -6.46 -15.83
N LEU A 150 -0.32 -5.95 -15.02
CA LEU A 150 0.07 -4.53 -15.06
C LEU A 150 0.76 -4.19 -16.39
N ARG A 151 1.71 -5.01 -16.87
CA ARG A 151 2.39 -4.81 -18.16
C ARG A 151 1.40 -4.77 -19.33
N GLN A 152 0.43 -5.68 -19.35
CA GLN A 152 -0.60 -5.68 -20.39
C GLN A 152 -1.41 -4.38 -20.48
N ARG A 153 -1.54 -3.65 -19.35
CA ARG A 153 -2.33 -2.40 -19.29
C ARG A 153 -1.50 -1.14 -19.46
N LEU A 154 -0.27 -1.15 -18.99
CA LEU A 154 0.62 0.01 -19.02
C LEU A 154 1.55 0.01 -20.25
N GLY A 155 1.50 -1.06 -21.06
CA GLY A 155 2.47 -1.33 -22.12
C GLY A 155 3.70 -2.06 -21.57
N ASP A 156 4.50 -2.64 -22.47
CA ASP A 156 5.73 -3.36 -22.15
C ASP A 156 6.87 -2.43 -21.70
N THR A 157 6.57 -1.53 -20.80
CA THR A 157 7.58 -0.66 -20.21
C THR A 157 8.35 -1.47 -19.17
N GLU A 158 9.65 -1.62 -19.33
CA GLU A 158 10.58 -2.10 -18.28
C GLU A 158 10.47 -1.26 -16.98
N GLU A 159 9.78 -0.14 -17.05
CA GLU A 159 9.52 0.83 -16.00
C GLU A 159 8.44 0.43 -14.99
N VAL A 160 7.61 -0.59 -15.27
CA VAL A 160 6.55 -0.97 -14.31
C VAL A 160 7.09 -1.29 -12.91
N PRO A 161 8.19 -2.08 -12.74
CA PRO A 161 8.78 -2.28 -11.42
C PRO A 161 9.43 -1.01 -10.86
N LEU A 162 9.95 -0.13 -11.71
CA LEU A 162 10.56 1.14 -11.30
C LEU A 162 9.48 2.14 -10.88
N ALA A 163 8.40 2.28 -11.63
CA ALA A 163 7.24 3.09 -11.29
C ALA A 163 6.57 2.68 -9.97
N LEU A 164 6.67 1.38 -9.60
CA LEU A 164 6.20 0.87 -8.31
C LEU A 164 7.15 1.22 -7.16
N ARG A 165 8.41 1.57 -7.42
CA ARG A 165 9.42 1.88 -6.40
C ARG A 165 9.67 3.38 -6.20
N THR A 166 9.24 4.22 -7.12
CA THR A 166 9.33 5.68 -7.01
C THR A 166 8.11 6.25 -6.33
#